data_54cc8d68a8c54fd30b8fdcd74d39d44f
#
_entry.id   54cc8d68a8c54fd30b8fdcd74d39d44f
#
_cell.length_a   1.000
_cell.length_b   1.000
_cell.length_c   1.000
_cell.angle_alpha   90.00
_cell.angle_beta   90.00
_cell.angle_gamma   90.00
#
_symmetry.space_group_name_H-M   'P 1'
#
loop_
_entity.id
_entity.type
_entity.pdbx_description
1 polymer ?
#
loop_
_entity_poly.entity_id
_entity_poly.type
_entity_poly.pdbx_seq_one_letter_code
_entity_poly.pdbx_strand_id
1 'polypeptide(L)' 'MPARVVAKLRIEKAGRGGKTVTVVHGLPRNAQFLDSLCKDLKRACGTGGAVVDGTVQLQGDLLERIRPVLVAQGITVKG' A
#
# COMPACT_ATOMS: atom_id res chain seq x y z
N MET A 1 -16.90 6.66 14.54
CA MET A 1 -16.24 6.37 13.26
C MET A 1 -14.91 7.08 13.18
N PRO A 2 -13.90 6.37 12.79
CA PRO A 2 -12.63 7.03 12.63
C PRO A 2 -12.68 8.06 11.51
N ALA A 3 -11.75 8.95 11.57
CA ALA A 3 -11.58 9.90 10.52
C ALA A 3 -11.28 9.17 9.20
N ARG A 4 -11.49 9.89 8.14
CA ARG A 4 -11.21 9.41 6.81
C ARG A 4 -9.74 8.99 6.69
N VAL A 5 -9.50 7.79 6.19
CA VAL A 5 -8.14 7.31 5.96
C VAL A 5 -7.69 7.82 4.59
N VAL A 6 -6.56 8.47 4.57
CA VAL A 6 -5.97 8.96 3.33
C VAL A 6 -4.65 8.23 3.10
N ALA A 7 -4.59 7.51 2.01
CA ALA A 7 -3.38 6.80 1.60
C ALA A 7 -2.66 7.60 0.53
N LYS A 8 -1.37 7.75 0.70
CA LYS A 8 -0.52 8.35 -0.33
C LYS A 8 0.30 7.25 -0.97
N LEU A 9 0.39 7.31 -2.28
CA LEU A 9 1.08 6.29 -3.05
C LEU A 9 2.32 6.88 -3.68
N ARG A 10 3.38 6.08 -3.73
CA ARG A 10 4.57 6.46 -4.49
C ARG A 10 5.32 5.22 -4.93
N ILE A 11 6.15 5.40 -5.94
CA ILE A 11 7.04 4.36 -6.42
C ILE A 11 8.44 4.68 -5.93
N GLU A 12 9.09 3.67 -5.37
CA GLU A 12 10.49 3.78 -4.98
C GLU A 12 11.28 2.68 -5.66
N LYS A 13 12.49 2.99 -6.03
CA LYS A 13 13.42 1.98 -6.51
C LYS A 13 14.30 1.61 -5.34
N ALA A 14 14.22 0.35 -4.95
CA ALA A 14 14.93 -0.14 -3.79
C ALA A 14 16.00 -1.12 -4.21
N GLY A 15 17.17 -0.99 -3.60
CA GLY A 15 18.24 -1.94 -3.77
C GLY A 15 18.94 -1.84 -5.11
N ARG A 16 19.88 -2.74 -5.27
CA ARG A 16 20.66 -2.85 -6.50
C ARG A 16 19.87 -3.60 -7.54
N GLY A 17 20.01 -3.23 -8.80
CA GLY A 17 19.28 -3.86 -9.87
C GLY A 17 17.95 -3.20 -10.19
N GLY A 18 17.64 -2.08 -9.53
CA GLY A 18 16.49 -1.28 -9.89
C GLY A 18 15.14 -1.92 -9.57
N LYS A 19 15.05 -2.65 -8.48
CA LYS A 19 13.76 -3.20 -8.08
C LYS A 19 12.79 -2.07 -7.77
N THR A 20 11.60 -2.18 -8.32
CA THR A 20 10.55 -1.19 -8.12
C THR A 20 9.66 -1.64 -6.96
N VAL A 21 9.32 -0.71 -6.09
CA VAL A 21 8.45 -0.97 -4.94
C VAL A 21 7.36 0.08 -4.92
N THR A 22 6.12 -0.34 -4.78
CA THR A 22 4.99 0.55 -4.57
C THR A 22 4.81 0.72 -3.08
N VAL A 23 4.85 1.98 -2.62
CA VAL A 23 4.74 2.31 -1.20
C VAL A 23 3.42 2.99 -0.94
N VAL A 24 2.67 2.46 0.02
CA VAL A 24 1.43 3.07 0.50
C VAL A 24 1.73 3.65 1.88
N HIS A 25 1.65 4.96 2.03
CA HIS A 25 1.96 5.62 3.28
C HIS A 25 0.85 6.60 3.69
N GLY A 26 1.03 7.29 4.81
CA GLY A 26 -0.01 8.15 5.34
C GLY A 26 -1.11 7.39 6.06
N LEU A 27 -0.90 6.10 6.32
CA LEU A 27 -1.89 5.23 6.95
C LEU A 27 -1.84 5.36 8.47
N PRO A 28 -2.95 5.04 9.17
CA PRO A 28 -2.92 5.03 10.62
C PRO A 28 -1.95 3.95 11.14
N ARG A 29 -1.33 4.24 12.26
CA ARG A 29 -0.39 3.30 12.88
C ARG A 29 -1.14 2.26 13.70
N ASN A 30 -1.83 1.41 13.01
CA ASN A 30 -2.58 0.31 13.60
C ASN A 30 -2.08 -0.97 12.95
N ALA A 31 -1.44 -1.83 13.73
CA ALA A 31 -0.82 -3.04 13.21
C ALA A 31 -1.83 -3.96 12.52
N GLN A 32 -3.01 -4.10 13.10
CA GLN A 32 -4.04 -4.94 12.49
C GLN A 32 -4.51 -4.37 11.16
N PHE A 33 -4.73 -3.06 11.12
CA PHE A 33 -5.16 -2.39 9.90
C PHE A 33 -4.13 -2.56 8.79
N LEU A 34 -2.87 -2.28 9.12
CA LEU A 34 -1.78 -2.37 8.14
C LEU A 34 -1.59 -3.80 7.64
N ASP A 35 -1.65 -4.76 8.55
CA ASP A 35 -1.48 -6.16 8.20
C ASP A 35 -2.61 -6.65 7.29
N SER A 36 -3.83 -6.29 7.63
CA SER A 36 -5.00 -6.65 6.85
C SER A 36 -4.96 -6.02 5.46
N LEU A 37 -4.62 -4.74 5.40
CA LEU A 37 -4.50 -4.03 4.13
C LEU A 37 -3.40 -4.63 3.26
N CYS A 38 -2.27 -4.94 3.86
CA CYS A 38 -1.17 -5.56 3.15
C CYS A 38 -1.59 -6.90 2.52
N LYS A 39 -2.30 -7.72 3.28
CA LYS A 39 -2.80 -9.00 2.77
C LYS A 39 -3.75 -8.80 1.60
N ASP A 40 -4.67 -7.86 1.73
CA ASP A 40 -5.65 -7.59 0.69
C ASP A 40 -4.96 -7.13 -0.59
N LEU A 41 -3.99 -6.24 -0.46
CA LEU A 41 -3.27 -5.72 -1.63
C LEU A 41 -2.40 -6.79 -2.27
N LYS A 42 -1.74 -7.62 -1.47
CA LYS A 42 -0.95 -8.73 -2.01
C LYS A 42 -1.82 -9.69 -2.81
N ARG A 43 -2.98 -9.99 -2.27
CA ARG A 43 -3.93 -10.90 -2.94
C ARG A 43 -4.45 -10.28 -4.23
N ALA A 44 -4.82 -9.01 -4.21
CA ALA A 44 -5.36 -8.34 -5.37
C ALA A 44 -4.35 -8.22 -6.51
N CYS A 45 -3.09 -8.04 -6.16
CA CYS A 45 -2.02 -7.86 -7.16
C CYS A 45 -1.24 -9.11 -7.47
N GLY A 46 -1.43 -10.16 -6.68
CA GLY A 46 -0.68 -11.40 -6.86
C GLY A 46 0.82 -11.23 -6.68
N THR A 47 1.23 -10.41 -5.72
CA THR A 47 2.62 -10.06 -5.52
C THR A 47 3.02 -10.17 -4.05
N GLY A 48 4.31 -10.11 -3.79
CA GLY A 48 4.82 -10.04 -2.43
C GLY A 48 4.80 -8.63 -1.89
N GLY A 49 4.79 -8.54 -0.58
CA GLY A 49 4.82 -7.24 0.10
C GLY A 49 4.98 -7.41 1.59
N ALA A 50 5.18 -6.31 2.27
CA ALA A 50 5.37 -6.31 3.72
C ALA A 50 4.95 -4.97 4.31
N VAL A 51 4.67 -4.97 5.61
CA VAL A 51 4.47 -3.75 6.38
C VAL A 51 5.83 -3.33 6.93
N VAL A 52 6.25 -2.12 6.61
CA VAL A 52 7.55 -1.58 7.05
C VAL A 52 7.34 -0.17 7.55
N ASP A 53 7.69 0.08 8.81
CA ASP A 53 7.63 1.41 9.43
C ASP A 53 6.28 2.11 9.23
N GLY A 54 5.20 1.38 9.41
CA GLY A 54 3.85 1.96 9.27
C GLY A 54 3.43 2.19 7.83
N THR A 55 4.15 1.66 6.88
CA THR A 55 3.78 1.71 5.46
C THR A 55 3.57 0.31 4.92
N VAL A 56 2.85 0.21 3.82
CA VAL A 56 2.71 -1.06 3.09
C VAL A 56 3.57 -0.96 1.84
N GLN A 57 4.46 -1.90 1.66
CA GLN A 57 5.35 -1.94 0.51
C GLN A 57 5.06 -3.18 -0.31
N LEU A 58 4.84 -3.00 -1.60
CA LEU A 58 4.52 -4.08 -2.52
C LEU A 58 5.56 -4.11 -3.63
N GLN A 59 5.92 -5.29 -4.07
CA GLN A 59 6.92 -5.44 -5.13
C GLN A 59 6.30 -5.16 -6.48
N GLY A 60 6.92 -4.25 -7.23
CA GLY A 60 6.50 -3.88 -8.56
C GLY A 60 5.82 -2.52 -8.62
N ASP A 61 5.50 -2.09 -9.84
CA ASP A 61 4.76 -0.86 -10.09
C ASP A 61 3.28 -1.20 -10.13
N LEU A 62 2.58 -0.96 -9.02
CA LEU A 62 1.22 -1.41 -8.85
C LEU A 62 0.26 -0.27 -8.53
N LEU A 63 0.68 0.98 -8.75
CA LEU A 63 -0.15 2.14 -8.39
C LEU A 63 -1.56 2.03 -8.95
N GLU A 64 -1.67 1.72 -10.23
CA GLU A 64 -2.99 1.64 -10.86
C GLU A 64 -3.80 0.44 -10.42
N ARG A 65 -3.13 -0.63 -10.02
CA ARG A 65 -3.82 -1.83 -9.58
C ARG A 65 -4.39 -1.68 -8.18
N ILE A 66 -3.68 -0.98 -7.30
CA ILE A 66 -4.13 -0.87 -5.91
C ILE A 66 -5.12 0.26 -5.69
N ARG A 67 -5.18 1.25 -6.56
CA ARG A 67 -6.13 2.36 -6.42
C ARG A 67 -7.57 1.87 -6.24
N PRO A 68 -8.10 1.05 -7.14
CA PRO A 68 -9.50 0.63 -6.99
C PRO A 68 -9.71 -0.22 -5.73
N VAL A 69 -8.71 -0.98 -5.32
CA VAL A 69 -8.82 -1.78 -4.10
C VAL A 69 -8.94 -0.87 -2.88
N LEU A 70 -8.11 0.17 -2.82
CA LEU A 70 -8.14 1.12 -1.71
C LEU A 70 -9.46 1.90 -1.68
N VAL A 71 -9.89 2.36 -2.84
CA VAL A 71 -11.15 3.11 -2.94
C VAL A 71 -12.33 2.23 -2.52
N ALA A 72 -12.32 0.96 -2.92
CA ALA A 72 -13.37 0.03 -2.55
C ALA A 72 -13.44 -0.19 -1.03
N GLN A 73 -12.35 0.03 -0.32
CA GLN A 73 -12.33 -0.07 1.13
C GLN A 73 -12.62 1.25 1.83
N GLY A 74 -13.01 2.26 1.07
CA GLY A 74 -13.35 3.55 1.64
C GLY A 74 -12.13 4.42 1.95
N ILE A 75 -10.98 4.08 1.40
CA ILE A 75 -9.74 4.81 1.62
C ILE A 75 -9.57 5.84 0.51
N THR A 76 -9.32 7.09 0.89
CA THR A 76 -9.03 8.15 -0.08
C THR A 76 -7.58 8.00 -0.54
N VAL A 77 -7.37 8.03 -1.84
CA VAL A 77 -6.05 7.83 -2.43
C VAL A 77 -5.55 9.15 -2.99
N LYS A 78 -4.33 9.52 -2.64
CA LYS A 78 -3.64 10.68 -3.18
C LYS A 78 -2.30 10.25 -3.77
N GLY A 79 -1.90 10.88 -4.84
CA GLY A 79 -0.62 10.60 -5.47
C GLY A 79 -0.67 9.80 -6.75
#